data_5b8fb91305465bc4b92494c39ececd71
#
_entry.id   5b8fb91305465bc4b92494c39ececd71
#
_cell.length_a   1.000
_cell.length_b   1.000
_cell.length_c   1.000
_cell.angle_alpha   90.00
_cell.angle_beta   90.00
_cell.angle_gamma   90.00
#
_symmetry.space_group_name_H-M   'P 1'
#
loop_
_entity.id
_entity.type
_entity.pdbx_description
1 polymer ?
#
loop_
_entity_poly.entity_id
_entity_poly.type
_entity_poly.pdbx_seq_one_letter_code
_entity_poly.pdbx_strand_id
1 'polypeptide(L)'
;EPESYEAEAVEKRWTPEVPALIGEFASILEASDDFSAEAIEAALKEFVAPKGLKPAVLIHPLRIATSGVSFGPSLYHMLEVLGKDTVLRRVRRAVERVGTGA
;
A
#
# COMPACT_ATOMS: atom_id res chain seq x y z
N GLU A 1 -12.74 -0.70 -7.44
CA GLU A 1 -12.06 0.22 -6.53
C GLU A 1 -12.91 0.51 -5.30
N PRO A 2 -12.27 0.76 -4.16
CA PRO A 2 -13.03 1.12 -2.97
C PRO A 2 -13.75 2.44 -3.18
N GLU A 3 -15.02 2.47 -2.85
CA GLU A 3 -15.79 3.72 -2.90
C GLU A 3 -15.56 4.53 -1.63
N SER A 4 -15.21 3.82 -0.55
CA SER A 4 -14.90 4.45 0.72
C SER A 4 -13.84 3.61 1.42
N TYR A 5 -13.22 4.20 2.42
CA TYR A 5 -12.19 3.54 3.21
C TYR A 5 -12.69 3.42 4.64
N GLU A 6 -12.41 2.29 5.28
CA GLU A 6 -12.82 2.06 6.66
C GLU A 6 -12.23 3.15 7.55
N ALA A 7 -13.09 3.99 8.12
CA ALA A 7 -12.66 5.17 8.87
C ALA A 7 -11.77 4.83 10.06
N GLU A 8 -12.11 3.77 10.79
CA GLU A 8 -11.34 3.35 11.95
C GLU A 8 -9.95 2.87 11.53
N ALA A 9 -9.87 2.16 10.42
CA ALA A 9 -8.57 1.67 9.91
C ALA A 9 -7.71 2.84 9.43
N VAL A 10 -8.32 3.81 8.75
CA VAL A 10 -7.61 5.01 8.29
C VAL A 10 -7.05 5.76 9.49
N GLU A 11 -7.87 5.99 10.50
CA GLU A 11 -7.44 6.72 11.68
C GLU A 11 -6.28 6.03 12.39
N LYS A 12 -6.31 4.71 12.45
CA LYS A 12 -5.32 3.93 13.17
C LYS A 12 -4.04 3.70 12.38
N ARG A 13 -4.15 3.50 11.07
CA ARG A 13 -3.04 3.05 10.23
C ARG A 13 -2.50 4.08 9.25
N TRP A 14 -3.29 5.10 8.95
CA TRP A 14 -2.90 6.11 7.96
C TRP A 14 -2.33 7.32 8.68
N THR A 15 -1.06 7.20 9.07
CA THR A 15 -0.35 8.27 9.79
C THR A 15 0.14 9.32 8.80
N PRO A 16 0.58 10.50 9.28
CA PRO A 16 1.01 11.59 8.38
C PRO A 16 2.13 11.22 7.40
N GLU A 17 2.99 10.27 7.74
CA GLU A 17 4.10 9.87 6.86
C GLU A 17 3.68 8.84 5.81
N VAL A 18 2.51 8.21 5.96
CA VAL A 18 2.07 7.14 5.07
C VAL A 18 1.92 7.55 3.61
N PRO A 19 1.31 8.70 3.27
CA PRO A 19 1.17 9.07 1.86
C PRO A 19 2.51 9.12 1.13
N ALA A 20 3.53 9.69 1.74
CA ALA A 20 4.85 9.76 1.14
C ALA A 20 5.46 8.37 1.00
N LEU A 21 5.33 7.54 2.02
CA LEU A 21 5.89 6.18 2.02
C LEU A 21 5.25 5.30 0.96
N ILE A 22 3.92 5.25 0.90
CA ILE A 22 3.27 4.41 -0.11
C ILE A 22 3.45 4.96 -1.51
N GLY A 23 3.58 6.27 -1.65
CA GLY A 23 3.89 6.89 -2.93
C GLY A 23 5.27 6.47 -3.45
N GLU A 24 6.28 6.48 -2.56
CA GLU A 24 7.61 6.01 -2.90
C GLU A 24 7.60 4.53 -3.25
N PHE A 25 6.89 3.73 -2.46
CA PHE A 25 6.81 2.30 -2.71
C PHE A 25 6.09 2.02 -4.03
N ALA A 26 5.03 2.77 -4.33
CA ALA A 26 4.33 2.64 -5.61
C ALA A 26 5.27 2.89 -6.78
N SER A 27 6.16 3.87 -6.66
CA SER A 27 7.14 4.15 -7.70
C SER A 27 8.11 2.99 -7.90
N ILE A 28 8.49 2.33 -6.80
CA ILE A 28 9.34 1.15 -6.86
C ILE A 28 8.62 0.01 -7.58
N LEU A 29 7.36 -0.21 -7.27
CA LEU A 29 6.55 -1.24 -7.93
C LEU A 29 6.36 -0.92 -9.40
N GLU A 30 6.17 0.34 -9.75
CA GLU A 30 6.01 0.76 -11.14
C GLU A 30 7.24 0.43 -11.97
N ALA A 31 8.42 0.60 -11.38
CA ALA A 31 9.68 0.31 -12.05
C ALA A 31 10.04 -1.17 -12.06
N SER A 32 9.32 -2.00 -11.29
CA SER A 32 9.63 -3.42 -11.19
C SER A 32 9.11 -4.20 -12.39
N ASP A 33 9.92 -5.11 -12.92
CA ASP A 33 9.53 -5.99 -14.02
C ASP A 33 8.75 -7.20 -13.54
N ASP A 34 8.84 -7.52 -12.27
CA ASP A 34 8.18 -8.69 -11.68
C ASP A 34 7.16 -8.23 -10.64
N PHE A 35 5.89 -8.53 -10.88
CA PHE A 35 4.80 -8.17 -9.98
C PHE A 35 4.18 -9.41 -9.33
N SER A 36 5.00 -10.40 -9.04
CA SER A 36 4.57 -11.58 -8.29
C SER A 36 4.46 -11.25 -6.80
N ALA A 37 3.70 -12.05 -6.07
CA ALA A 37 3.56 -11.87 -4.62
C ALA A 37 4.93 -11.88 -3.94
N GLU A 38 5.81 -12.78 -4.38
CA GLU A 38 7.15 -12.91 -3.80
C GLU A 38 8.01 -11.67 -4.06
N ALA A 39 7.94 -11.13 -5.28
CA ALA A 39 8.70 -9.94 -5.64
C ALA A 39 8.19 -8.72 -4.87
N ILE A 40 6.87 -8.61 -4.72
CA ILE A 40 6.27 -7.50 -3.98
C ILE A 40 6.71 -7.55 -2.52
N GLU A 41 6.65 -8.72 -1.92
CA GLU A 41 7.07 -8.92 -0.53
C GLU A 41 8.53 -8.54 -0.33
N ALA A 42 9.40 -9.02 -1.22
CA ALA A 42 10.82 -8.71 -1.14
C ALA A 42 11.07 -7.21 -1.27
N ALA A 43 10.41 -6.56 -2.22
CA ALA A 43 10.55 -5.13 -2.43
C ALA A 43 10.12 -4.34 -1.20
N LEU A 44 9.01 -4.75 -0.57
CA LEU A 44 8.52 -4.06 0.62
C LEU A 44 9.50 -4.19 1.78
N LYS A 45 10.01 -5.39 2.02
CA LYS A 45 10.98 -5.62 3.09
C LYS A 45 12.26 -4.83 2.88
N GLU A 46 12.75 -4.78 1.64
CA GLU A 46 13.93 -4.00 1.31
C GLU A 46 13.69 -2.50 1.45
N PHE A 47 12.47 -2.06 1.19
CA PHE A 47 12.12 -0.65 1.30
C PHE A 47 12.11 -0.19 2.75
N VAL A 48 11.53 -0.96 3.66
CA VAL A 48 11.36 -0.56 5.05
C VAL A 48 12.62 -0.77 5.89
N ALA A 49 13.44 -1.75 5.57
CA ALA A 49 14.61 -2.10 6.37
C ALA A 49 15.58 -0.92 6.61
N PRO A 50 16.02 -0.20 5.55
CA PRO A 50 16.94 0.93 5.77
C PRO A 50 16.33 2.08 6.56
N LYS A 51 15.00 2.14 6.59
CA LYS A 51 14.28 3.19 7.29
C LYS A 51 14.01 2.85 8.76
N GLY A 52 14.35 1.62 9.16
CA GLY A 52 14.07 1.15 10.51
C GLY A 52 12.61 0.93 10.79
N LEU A 53 11.81 0.75 9.74
CA LEU A 53 10.37 0.54 9.87
C LEU A 53 10.02 -0.94 9.81
N LYS A 54 8.88 -1.28 10.42
CA LYS A 54 8.35 -2.64 10.31
C LYS A 54 7.47 -2.73 9.08
N PRO A 55 7.41 -3.92 8.43
CA PRO A 55 6.56 -4.08 7.24
C PRO A 55 5.11 -3.66 7.46
N ALA A 56 4.57 -3.85 8.67
CA ALA A 56 3.19 -3.50 8.98
C ALA A 56 2.88 -2.02 8.72
N VAL A 57 3.88 -1.15 8.78
CA VAL A 57 3.71 0.29 8.54
C VAL A 57 3.19 0.53 7.12
N LEU A 58 3.55 -0.35 6.17
CA LEU A 58 3.06 -0.25 4.79
C LEU A 58 1.95 -1.26 4.49
N ILE A 59 2.00 -2.44 5.12
CA ILE A 59 1.03 -3.51 4.84
C ILE A 59 -0.39 -3.02 5.07
N HIS A 60 -0.66 -2.42 6.23
CA HIS A 60 -2.01 -1.96 6.55
C HIS A 60 -2.48 -0.81 5.65
N PRO A 61 -1.67 0.23 5.42
CA PRO A 61 -2.09 1.29 4.49
C PRO A 61 -2.30 0.80 3.06
N LEU A 62 -1.44 -0.09 2.57
CA LEU A 62 -1.60 -0.65 1.23
C LEU A 62 -2.90 -1.45 1.13
N ARG A 63 -3.25 -2.19 2.16
CA ARG A 63 -4.48 -2.95 2.20
C ARG A 63 -5.69 -2.00 2.17
N ILE A 64 -5.64 -0.92 2.95
CA ILE A 64 -6.69 0.09 2.96
C ILE A 64 -6.82 0.72 1.57
N ALA A 65 -5.70 1.11 0.97
CA ALA A 65 -5.69 1.76 -0.34
C ALA A 65 -6.28 0.88 -1.44
N THR A 66 -6.03 -0.43 -1.38
CA THR A 66 -6.44 -1.34 -2.45
C THR A 66 -7.78 -2.02 -2.19
N SER A 67 -8.16 -2.21 -0.93
CA SER A 67 -9.39 -2.93 -0.58
C SER A 67 -10.35 -2.11 0.27
N GLY A 68 -9.91 -0.99 0.83
CA GLY A 68 -10.73 -0.14 1.68
C GLY A 68 -10.78 -0.55 3.15
N VAL A 69 -10.27 -1.73 3.48
CA VAL A 69 -10.30 -2.25 4.86
C VAL A 69 -8.91 -2.74 5.27
N SER A 70 -8.72 -2.92 6.57
CA SER A 70 -7.42 -3.29 7.13
C SER A 70 -7.21 -4.79 7.33
N PHE A 71 -8.14 -5.61 6.86
CA PHE A 71 -8.05 -7.06 7.03
C PHE A 71 -8.38 -7.77 5.72
N GLY A 72 -8.06 -9.06 5.64
CA GLY A 72 -8.35 -9.84 4.45
C GLY A 72 -7.26 -10.86 4.18
N PRO A 73 -7.23 -11.44 2.97
CA PRO A 73 -6.21 -12.40 2.58
C PRO A 73 -4.83 -11.77 2.49
N SER A 74 -3.81 -12.59 2.23
CA SER A 74 -2.45 -12.10 2.10
C SER A 74 -2.38 -10.89 1.19
N LEU A 75 -1.78 -9.81 1.68
CA LEU A 75 -1.62 -8.58 0.91
C LEU A 75 -0.90 -8.84 -0.41
N TYR A 76 0.20 -9.58 -0.37
CA TYR A 76 1.03 -9.78 -1.55
C TYR A 76 0.31 -10.54 -2.64
N HIS A 77 -0.44 -11.58 -2.28
CA HIS A 77 -1.23 -12.33 -3.24
C HIS A 77 -2.36 -11.47 -3.82
N MET A 78 -3.00 -10.66 -2.97
CA MET A 78 -4.05 -9.77 -3.41
C MET A 78 -3.52 -8.77 -4.44
N LEU A 79 -2.36 -8.17 -4.18
CA LEU A 79 -1.75 -7.22 -5.10
C LEU A 79 -1.40 -7.88 -6.42
N GLU A 80 -0.87 -9.09 -6.38
CA GLU A 80 -0.54 -9.84 -7.59
C GLU A 80 -1.78 -10.08 -8.45
N VAL A 81 -2.87 -10.50 -7.81
CA VAL A 81 -4.14 -10.78 -8.50
C VAL A 81 -4.73 -9.51 -9.10
N LEU A 82 -4.67 -8.40 -8.38
CA LEU A 82 -5.18 -7.12 -8.90
C LEU A 82 -4.37 -6.61 -10.09
N GLY A 83 -3.07 -6.87 -10.10
CA GLY A 83 -2.19 -6.41 -11.16
C GLY A 83 -1.61 -5.03 -10.90
N LYS A 84 -0.45 -4.79 -11.51
CA LYS A 84 0.31 -3.56 -11.27
C LYS A 84 -0.52 -2.29 -11.55
N ASP A 85 -1.15 -2.20 -12.70
CA ASP A 85 -1.88 -0.99 -13.09
C ASP A 85 -3.01 -0.67 -12.11
N THR A 86 -3.76 -1.70 -11.71
CA THR A 86 -4.85 -1.54 -10.76
C THR A 86 -4.34 -1.10 -9.39
N VAL A 87 -3.26 -1.73 -8.93
CA VAL A 87 -2.67 -1.39 -7.63
C VAL A 87 -2.19 0.05 -7.61
N LEU A 88 -1.45 0.45 -8.65
CA LEU A 88 -0.91 1.82 -8.72
C LEU A 88 -2.04 2.85 -8.76
N ARG A 89 -3.08 2.59 -9.53
CA ARG A 89 -4.23 3.48 -9.61
C ARG A 89 -4.92 3.63 -8.26
N ARG A 90 -5.13 2.52 -7.57
CA ARG A 90 -5.80 2.54 -6.26
C ARG A 90 -4.97 3.22 -5.18
N VAL A 91 -3.66 2.99 -5.20
CA VAL A 91 -2.77 3.65 -4.25
C VAL A 91 -2.78 5.16 -4.45
N ARG A 92 -2.66 5.60 -5.70
CA ARG A 92 -2.66 7.03 -6.02
C ARG A 92 -3.99 7.68 -5.67
N ARG A 93 -5.09 6.98 -5.93
CA ARG A 93 -6.42 7.46 -5.58
C ARG A 93 -6.58 7.59 -4.05
N ALA A 94 -6.06 6.63 -3.30
CA ALA A 94 -6.14 6.67 -1.84
C ALA A 94 -5.36 7.87 -1.28
N VAL A 95 -4.19 8.14 -1.82
CA VAL A 95 -3.40 9.30 -1.41
C VAL A 95 -4.18 10.59 -1.63
N GLU A 96 -4.90 10.69 -2.75
CA GLU A 96 -5.72 11.87 -3.02
C GLU A 96 -6.94 11.95 -2.11
N ARG A 97 -7.62 10.82 -1.87
CA ARG A 97 -8.87 10.78 -1.12
C ARG A 97 -8.69 10.87 0.39
N VAL A 98 -7.74 10.11 0.90
CA VAL A 98 -7.44 10.10 2.33
C VAL A 98 -6.58 11.31 2.68
N GLY A 99 -5.82 11.77 1.71
CA GLY A 99 -5.02 12.96 1.84
C GLY A 99 -3.62 12.66 2.35
N THR A 100 -2.91 13.74 2.67
CA THR A 100 -1.51 13.70 3.09
C THR A 100 -1.39 13.70 4.61
N GLY A 101 -2.43 13.28 5.32
CA GLY A 101 -2.42 13.24 6.77
C GLY A 101 -2.78 14.54 7.44
N ALA A 102 -3.21 15.49 6.66
CA ALA A 102 -3.64 16.79 7.19
C ALA A 102 -5.07 16.75 7.66
#